data_2b40c6832b17b1ce010272b662225df1
#
_entry.id   2b40c6832b17b1ce010272b662225df1
#
_cell.length_a   1.000
_cell.length_b   1.000
_cell.length_c   1.000
_cell.angle_alpha   90.00
_cell.angle_beta   90.00
_cell.angle_gamma   90.00
#
_symmetry.space_group_name_H-M   'P 1'
#
loop_
_entity.id
_entity.type
_entity.pdbx_description
1 polymer ?
#
loop_
_entity_poly.entity_id
_entity_poly.type
_entity_poly.pdbx_seq_one_letter_code
_entity_poly.pdbx_strand_id
1 'polypeptide(L)'
;MTILTEMFTATPSLSGFSAATKILLAVGAQTPTRDFLLAQKTREMLMQHLAHLWQMHPGMLIVTPTTPNAGWPIGGGDLKNGVSDANTSVRTMTFVWLANFTGCPAVSIPVGLVKGGDGKAPVGLMAMGEWGDEEELMEWGREGEEWAWGEGRMERPENWVDVLGLAKGDV
;
A
#
# COMPACT_ATOMS: atom_id res chain seq x y z
N MET A 1 0.71 12.09 -7.83
CA MET A 1 2.12 12.38 -8.19
C MET A 1 2.29 13.76 -8.81
N THR A 2 1.50 14.16 -9.81
CA THR A 2 1.61 15.47 -10.49
C THR A 2 1.46 16.67 -9.53
N ILE A 3 0.53 16.63 -8.57
CA ILE A 3 0.35 17.69 -7.56
C ILE A 3 1.59 17.81 -6.67
N LEU A 4 2.14 16.69 -6.20
CA LEU A 4 3.39 16.70 -5.44
C LEU A 4 4.55 17.26 -6.26
N THR A 5 4.61 16.95 -7.55
CA THR A 5 5.63 17.49 -8.45
C THR A 5 5.55 19.01 -8.54
N GLU A 6 4.36 19.60 -8.68
CA GLU A 6 4.17 21.05 -8.70
C GLU A 6 4.58 21.72 -7.37
N MET A 7 4.22 21.11 -6.24
CA MET A 7 4.65 21.63 -4.93
C MET A 7 6.17 21.63 -4.76
N PHE A 8 6.87 20.62 -5.29
CA PHE A 8 8.31 20.47 -5.12
C PHE A 8 9.14 21.12 -6.23
N THR A 9 8.59 21.37 -7.41
CA THR A 9 9.29 22.17 -8.44
C THR A 9 9.40 23.65 -8.09
N ALA A 10 8.55 24.14 -7.19
CA ALA A 10 8.69 25.46 -6.58
C ALA A 10 9.78 25.52 -5.48
N THR A 11 10.34 24.38 -5.07
CA THR A 11 11.36 24.28 -4.00
C THR A 11 12.74 24.06 -4.61
N PRO A 12 13.76 24.87 -4.25
CA PRO A 12 15.04 24.87 -4.94
C PRO A 12 15.92 23.63 -4.71
N SER A 13 15.55 22.68 -3.86
CA SER A 13 16.41 21.52 -3.55
C SER A 13 15.65 20.22 -3.37
N LEU A 14 16.02 19.22 -4.17
CA LEU A 14 15.58 17.82 -4.03
C LEU A 14 16.61 16.97 -3.25
N SER A 15 17.57 17.59 -2.54
CA SER A 15 18.70 16.89 -1.92
C SER A 15 18.30 15.85 -0.88
N GLY A 16 17.17 16.03 -0.18
CA GLY A 16 16.67 15.12 0.84
C GLY A 16 15.88 13.91 0.31
N PHE A 17 15.63 13.82 -1.00
CA PHE A 17 14.85 12.74 -1.57
C PHE A 17 15.71 11.58 -2.07
N SER A 18 15.20 10.36 -1.93
CA SER A 18 15.82 9.16 -2.51
C SER A 18 15.87 9.25 -4.05
N ALA A 19 16.76 8.46 -4.66
CA ALA A 19 16.88 8.41 -6.12
C ALA A 19 15.54 7.98 -6.77
N ALA A 20 14.84 6.99 -6.21
CA ALA A 20 13.55 6.54 -6.69
C ALA A 20 12.49 7.67 -6.67
N THR A 21 12.42 8.44 -5.58
CA THR A 21 11.50 9.57 -5.46
C THR A 21 11.81 10.67 -6.50
N LYS A 22 13.09 10.96 -6.73
CA LYS A 22 13.51 11.94 -7.75
C LYS A 22 13.08 11.53 -9.15
N ILE A 23 13.20 10.23 -9.48
CA ILE A 23 12.74 9.69 -10.77
C ILE A 23 11.23 9.85 -10.91
N LEU A 24 10.46 9.50 -9.89
CA LEU A 24 8.99 9.64 -9.92
C LEU A 24 8.54 11.10 -10.05
N LEU A 25 9.22 12.03 -9.37
CA LEU A 25 8.96 13.46 -9.52
C LEU A 25 9.28 13.96 -10.94
N ALA A 26 10.39 13.51 -11.52
CA ALA A 26 10.75 13.86 -12.89
C ALA A 26 9.73 13.34 -13.91
N VAL A 27 9.25 12.10 -13.75
CA VAL A 27 8.17 11.52 -14.59
C VAL A 27 6.89 12.34 -14.41
N GLY A 28 6.51 12.67 -13.19
CA GLY A 28 5.34 13.51 -12.90
C GLY A 28 5.41 14.89 -13.57
N ALA A 29 6.59 15.52 -13.57
CA ALA A 29 6.82 16.82 -14.20
C ALA A 29 6.70 16.77 -15.75
N GLN A 30 6.94 15.62 -16.36
CA GLN A 30 6.81 15.41 -17.80
C GLN A 30 5.41 14.94 -18.23
N THR A 31 4.48 14.72 -17.27
CA THR A 31 3.13 14.25 -17.58
C THR A 31 2.32 15.39 -18.21
N PRO A 32 1.84 15.25 -19.46
CA PRO A 32 1.04 16.26 -20.12
C PRO A 32 -0.28 16.51 -19.36
N THR A 33 -0.73 17.77 -19.32
CA THR A 33 -2.02 18.15 -18.69
C THR A 33 -3.20 17.35 -19.25
N ARG A 34 -3.17 17.04 -20.55
CA ARG A 34 -4.20 16.21 -21.19
C ARG A 34 -4.29 14.83 -20.56
N ASP A 35 -3.15 14.19 -20.30
CA ASP A 35 -3.10 12.83 -19.74
C ASP A 35 -3.54 12.84 -18.27
N PHE A 36 -3.19 13.89 -17.54
CA PHE A 36 -3.69 14.11 -16.19
C PHE A 36 -5.23 14.24 -16.17
N LEU A 37 -5.80 15.05 -17.06
CA LEU A 37 -7.26 15.22 -17.17
C LEU A 37 -7.96 13.92 -17.58
N LEU A 38 -7.36 13.14 -18.48
CA LEU A 38 -7.88 11.83 -18.86
C LEU A 38 -7.88 10.85 -17.68
N ALA A 39 -6.80 10.84 -16.89
CA ALA A 39 -6.73 10.05 -15.66
C ALA A 39 -7.82 10.46 -14.65
N GLN A 40 -8.11 11.77 -14.50
CA GLN A 40 -9.21 12.22 -13.61
C GLN A 40 -10.59 11.74 -14.10
N LYS A 41 -10.85 11.73 -15.40
CA LYS A 41 -12.09 11.13 -15.95
C LYS A 41 -12.20 9.64 -15.68
N THR A 42 -11.10 8.91 -15.85
CA THR A 42 -11.06 7.47 -15.54
C THR A 42 -11.31 7.24 -14.04
N ARG A 43 -10.71 8.06 -13.17
CA ARG A 43 -10.95 8.04 -11.73
C ARG A 43 -12.44 8.23 -11.41
N GLU A 44 -13.07 9.23 -11.99
CA GLU A 44 -14.50 9.52 -11.80
C GLU A 44 -15.37 8.32 -12.21
N MET A 45 -15.11 7.73 -13.38
CA MET A 45 -15.83 6.53 -13.84
C MET A 45 -15.70 5.35 -12.85
N LEU A 46 -14.50 5.11 -12.34
CA LEU A 46 -14.25 4.07 -11.35
C LEU A 46 -14.97 4.37 -10.03
N MET A 47 -14.94 5.60 -9.56
CA MET A 47 -15.65 6.00 -8.34
C MET A 47 -17.15 5.80 -8.47
N GLN A 48 -17.75 6.18 -9.62
CA GLN A 48 -19.17 5.95 -9.89
C GLN A 48 -19.52 4.46 -9.91
N HIS A 49 -18.67 3.65 -10.51
CA HIS A 49 -18.85 2.19 -10.54
C HIS A 49 -18.77 1.57 -9.14
N LEU A 50 -17.79 1.96 -8.34
CA LEU A 50 -17.65 1.51 -6.96
C LEU A 50 -18.83 1.95 -6.10
N ALA A 51 -19.26 3.21 -6.19
CA ALA A 51 -20.44 3.70 -5.48
C ALA A 51 -21.69 2.89 -5.83
N HIS A 52 -21.87 2.54 -7.11
CA HIS A 52 -22.98 1.68 -7.53
C HIS A 52 -22.89 0.28 -6.92
N LEU A 53 -21.69 -0.32 -6.87
CA LEU A 53 -21.47 -1.62 -6.25
C LEU A 53 -21.86 -1.62 -4.77
N TRP A 54 -21.43 -0.62 -4.01
CA TRP A 54 -21.78 -0.52 -2.59
C TRP A 54 -23.25 -0.21 -2.36
N GLN A 55 -23.90 0.59 -3.23
CA GLN A 55 -25.36 0.76 -3.18
C GLN A 55 -26.11 -0.56 -3.37
N MET A 56 -25.63 -1.42 -4.26
CA MET A 56 -26.23 -2.73 -4.50
C MET A 56 -25.89 -3.75 -3.42
N HIS A 57 -24.76 -3.59 -2.75
CA HIS A 57 -24.21 -4.50 -1.74
C HIS A 57 -23.67 -3.73 -0.53
N PRO A 58 -24.57 -3.14 0.31
CA PRO A 58 -24.13 -2.38 1.49
C PRO A 58 -23.25 -3.21 2.43
N GLY A 59 -22.16 -2.65 2.93
CA GLY A 59 -21.21 -3.32 3.80
C GLY A 59 -20.27 -4.33 3.09
N MET A 60 -20.27 -4.38 1.76
CA MET A 60 -19.37 -5.24 1.01
C MET A 60 -17.93 -4.72 1.08
N LEU A 61 -16.99 -5.59 1.42
CA LEU A 61 -15.56 -5.32 1.31
C LEU A 61 -14.97 -6.01 0.07
N ILE A 62 -14.08 -5.33 -0.63
CA ILE A 62 -13.33 -5.91 -1.75
C ILE A 62 -12.01 -6.43 -1.19
N VAL A 63 -11.86 -7.77 -1.15
CA VAL A 63 -10.69 -8.43 -0.58
C VAL A 63 -9.77 -8.95 -1.67
N THR A 64 -8.48 -8.63 -1.57
CA THR A 64 -7.44 -9.07 -2.50
C THR A 64 -6.16 -9.44 -1.73
N PRO A 65 -5.21 -10.17 -2.34
CA PRO A 65 -3.85 -10.16 -1.81
C PRO A 65 -3.33 -8.72 -1.74
N THR A 66 -2.52 -8.38 -0.73
CA THR A 66 -1.89 -7.04 -0.65
C THR A 66 -0.97 -6.80 -1.83
N THR A 67 -0.15 -7.81 -2.17
CA THR A 67 0.75 -7.80 -3.32
C THR A 67 0.67 -9.14 -4.05
N PRO A 68 0.93 -9.19 -5.37
CA PRO A 68 0.86 -10.43 -6.15
C PRO A 68 2.01 -11.41 -5.86
N ASN A 69 2.99 -11.00 -5.11
CA ASN A 69 4.16 -11.79 -4.72
C ASN A 69 4.56 -11.49 -3.27
N ALA A 70 5.18 -12.45 -2.62
CA ALA A 70 5.83 -12.23 -1.34
C ALA A 70 7.03 -11.27 -1.49
N GLY A 71 7.54 -10.77 -0.37
CA GLY A 71 8.76 -9.97 -0.34
C GLY A 71 9.95 -10.71 -0.97
N TRP A 72 10.95 -9.95 -1.37
CA TRP A 72 12.21 -10.48 -1.90
C TRP A 72 13.39 -10.01 -1.04
N PRO A 73 14.55 -10.74 -1.10
CA PRO A 73 15.73 -10.33 -0.36
C PRO A 73 16.23 -8.95 -0.77
N ILE A 74 16.69 -8.18 0.21
CA ILE A 74 17.29 -6.86 -0.02
C ILE A 74 18.69 -7.07 -0.61
N GLY A 75 18.95 -6.54 -1.80
CA GLY A 75 20.26 -6.55 -2.44
C GLY A 75 21.23 -5.53 -1.84
N GLY A 76 22.53 -5.74 -2.01
CA GLY A 76 23.54 -4.85 -1.42
C GLY A 76 23.51 -3.39 -1.87
N GLY A 77 22.92 -3.10 -3.04
CA GLY A 77 22.70 -1.74 -3.53
C GLY A 77 21.41 -1.06 -3.02
N ASP A 78 20.46 -1.86 -2.58
CA ASP A 78 19.10 -1.39 -2.24
C ASP A 78 19.08 -0.57 -0.95
N LEU A 79 19.93 -0.90 0.01
CA LEU A 79 20.06 -0.15 1.27
C LEU A 79 20.50 1.31 1.03
N LYS A 80 21.32 1.54 0.00
CA LYS A 80 21.85 2.87 -0.30
C LYS A 80 20.92 3.71 -1.17
N ASN A 81 20.29 3.09 -2.17
CA ASN A 81 19.60 3.80 -3.23
C ASN A 81 18.07 3.55 -3.24
N GLY A 82 17.59 2.59 -2.47
CA GLY A 82 16.26 2.01 -2.59
C GLY A 82 16.13 1.10 -3.81
N VAL A 83 15.08 0.31 -3.85
CA VAL A 83 14.73 -0.49 -5.03
C VAL A 83 14.06 0.44 -6.05
N SER A 84 14.67 0.60 -7.22
CA SER A 84 14.15 1.43 -8.31
C SER A 84 14.05 0.59 -9.58
N ASP A 85 13.15 -0.38 -9.56
CA ASP A 85 12.75 -1.16 -10.72
C ASP A 85 11.30 -0.87 -11.08
N ALA A 86 11.07 -0.27 -12.25
CA ALA A 86 9.73 0.17 -12.66
C ALA A 86 8.77 -1.02 -12.86
N ASN A 87 9.25 -2.13 -13.40
CA ASN A 87 8.41 -3.30 -13.64
C ASN A 87 7.98 -3.95 -12.31
N THR A 88 8.91 -4.11 -11.38
CA THR A 88 8.63 -4.62 -10.04
C THR A 88 7.67 -3.68 -9.30
N SER A 89 7.87 -2.37 -9.37
CA SER A 89 6.99 -1.37 -8.75
C SER A 89 5.57 -1.45 -9.29
N VAL A 90 5.38 -1.47 -10.62
CA VAL A 90 4.05 -1.61 -11.24
C VAL A 90 3.40 -2.94 -10.86
N ARG A 91 4.16 -4.03 -10.86
CA ARG A 91 3.66 -5.35 -10.50
C ARG A 91 3.21 -5.42 -9.03
N THR A 92 3.98 -4.87 -8.10
CA THR A 92 3.60 -4.87 -6.67
C THR A 92 2.38 -4.02 -6.39
N MET A 93 2.10 -3.01 -7.22
CA MET A 93 0.92 -2.16 -7.09
C MET A 93 -0.36 -2.75 -7.69
N THR A 94 -0.34 -3.96 -8.24
CA THR A 94 -1.47 -4.56 -8.99
C THR A 94 -2.81 -4.48 -8.26
N PHE A 95 -2.84 -4.65 -6.95
CA PHE A 95 -4.08 -4.64 -6.17
C PHE A 95 -4.31 -3.32 -5.42
N VAL A 96 -3.24 -2.67 -4.96
CA VAL A 96 -3.35 -1.47 -4.10
C VAL A 96 -3.69 -0.18 -4.87
N TRP A 97 -3.47 -0.15 -6.19
CA TRP A 97 -3.66 1.07 -6.98
C TRP A 97 -5.12 1.56 -6.99
N LEU A 98 -6.09 0.65 -6.91
CA LEU A 98 -7.52 1.01 -6.99
C LEU A 98 -7.92 1.89 -5.80
N ALA A 99 -7.63 1.46 -4.57
CA ALA A 99 -7.90 2.24 -3.36
C ALA A 99 -7.16 3.59 -3.41
N ASN A 100 -5.86 3.59 -3.75
CA ASN A 100 -5.07 4.81 -3.86
C ASN A 100 -5.61 5.78 -4.92
N PHE A 101 -6.11 5.27 -6.04
CA PHE A 101 -6.58 6.08 -7.15
C PHE A 101 -7.96 6.66 -6.91
N THR A 102 -8.85 5.93 -6.24
CA THR A 102 -10.23 6.33 -5.96
C THR A 102 -10.40 7.01 -4.60
N GLY A 103 -9.42 6.89 -3.71
CA GLY A 103 -9.47 7.44 -2.35
C GLY A 103 -10.34 6.63 -1.40
N CYS A 104 -10.60 5.35 -1.71
CA CYS A 104 -11.28 4.45 -0.80
C CYS A 104 -10.36 4.05 0.34
N PRO A 105 -10.87 3.89 1.57
CA PRO A 105 -10.09 3.35 2.68
C PRO A 105 -9.73 1.88 2.42
N ALA A 106 -8.54 1.49 2.84
CA ALA A 106 -8.08 0.11 2.73
C ALA A 106 -7.15 -0.25 3.88
N VAL A 107 -7.23 -1.49 4.36
CA VAL A 107 -6.37 -2.05 5.39
C VAL A 107 -5.72 -3.33 4.88
N SER A 108 -4.47 -3.56 5.24
CA SER A 108 -3.75 -4.80 4.96
C SER A 108 -3.37 -5.48 6.26
N ILE A 109 -3.69 -6.77 6.34
CA ILE A 109 -3.38 -7.62 7.49
C ILE A 109 -2.41 -8.73 7.10
N PRO A 110 -1.52 -9.17 8.00
CA PRO A 110 -0.73 -10.36 7.78
C PRO A 110 -1.62 -11.61 7.93
N VAL A 111 -1.49 -12.57 7.00
CA VAL A 111 -2.30 -13.80 7.03
C VAL A 111 -1.47 -15.07 7.01
N GLY A 112 -0.17 -14.95 7.01
CA GLY A 112 0.74 -16.10 7.06
C GLY A 112 2.11 -15.81 6.53
N LEU A 113 2.91 -16.86 6.49
CA LEU A 113 4.29 -16.87 6.03
C LEU A 113 4.45 -17.87 4.88
N VAL A 114 5.17 -17.49 3.84
CA VAL A 114 5.56 -18.37 2.74
C VAL A 114 7.08 -18.47 2.66
N LYS A 115 7.57 -19.51 2.01
CA LYS A 115 9.01 -19.64 1.75
C LYS A 115 9.44 -18.51 0.81
N GLY A 116 10.39 -17.70 1.25
CA GLY A 116 10.96 -16.58 0.48
C GLY A 116 12.47 -16.48 0.68
N GLY A 117 13.24 -16.51 -0.42
CA GLY A 117 14.69 -16.45 -0.34
C GLY A 117 15.27 -17.49 0.62
N ASP A 118 16.10 -17.03 1.57
CA ASP A 118 16.74 -17.87 2.59
C ASP A 118 15.89 -18.08 3.86
N GLY A 119 14.64 -17.62 3.87
CA GLY A 119 13.78 -17.65 5.05
C GLY A 119 12.29 -17.69 4.74
N LYS A 120 11.50 -17.16 5.66
CA LYS A 120 10.06 -16.98 5.51
C LYS A 120 9.75 -15.51 5.19
N ALA A 121 8.85 -15.28 4.26
CA ALA A 121 8.35 -13.94 3.92
C ALA A 121 6.87 -13.82 4.30
N PRO A 122 6.43 -12.71 4.94
CA PRO A 122 5.03 -12.50 5.26
C PRO A 122 4.21 -12.27 3.99
N VAL A 123 2.97 -12.74 4.00
CA VAL A 123 1.95 -12.46 3.00
C VAL A 123 0.76 -11.79 3.66
N GLY A 124 0.12 -10.88 2.94
CA GLY A 124 -1.00 -10.09 3.45
C GLY A 124 -2.24 -10.21 2.58
N LEU A 125 -3.39 -10.06 3.23
CA LEU A 125 -4.66 -9.74 2.58
C LEU A 125 -4.97 -8.27 2.81
N MET A 126 -5.53 -7.64 1.77
CA MET A 126 -6.01 -6.28 1.81
C MET A 126 -7.52 -6.27 1.63
N ALA A 127 -8.23 -5.54 2.47
CA ALA A 127 -9.63 -5.20 2.26
C ALA A 127 -9.75 -3.72 1.91
N MET A 128 -10.64 -3.38 0.99
CA MET A 128 -11.03 -2.03 0.62
C MET A 128 -12.53 -1.88 0.84
N GLY A 129 -12.95 -0.81 1.53
CA GLY A 129 -14.33 -0.47 1.84
C GLY A 129 -14.81 0.77 1.10
N GLU A 130 -16.08 1.11 1.30
CA GLU A 130 -16.68 2.37 0.84
C GLU A 130 -16.01 3.58 1.52
N TRP A 131 -16.17 4.76 0.94
CA TRP A 131 -15.68 6.00 1.55
C TRP A 131 -16.38 6.26 2.88
N GLY A 132 -15.62 6.32 3.96
CA GLY A 132 -16.11 6.49 5.32
C GLY A 132 -16.17 5.21 6.16
N ASP A 133 -15.86 4.04 5.59
CA ASP A 133 -15.91 2.74 6.27
C ASP A 133 -14.60 2.38 7.00
N GLU A 134 -13.83 3.37 7.46
CA GLU A 134 -12.57 3.13 8.15
C GLU A 134 -12.76 2.31 9.42
N GLU A 135 -13.84 2.52 10.17
CA GLU A 135 -14.14 1.78 11.40
C GLU A 135 -14.39 0.30 11.11
N GLU A 136 -15.22 -0.02 10.12
CA GLU A 136 -15.49 -1.38 9.65
C GLU A 136 -14.22 -2.11 9.21
N LEU A 137 -13.38 -1.40 8.46
CA LEU A 137 -12.09 -1.94 8.01
C LEU A 137 -11.12 -2.19 9.16
N MET A 138 -11.09 -1.34 10.16
CA MET A 138 -10.26 -1.55 11.35
C MET A 138 -10.74 -2.76 12.16
N GLU A 139 -12.05 -2.97 12.28
CA GLU A 139 -12.62 -4.14 12.94
C GLU A 139 -12.28 -5.42 12.16
N TRP A 140 -12.51 -5.44 10.84
CA TRP A 140 -12.09 -6.54 9.97
C TRP A 140 -10.60 -6.83 10.11
N GLY A 141 -9.78 -5.78 10.18
CA GLY A 141 -8.32 -5.88 10.36
C GLY A 141 -7.96 -6.55 11.67
N ARG A 142 -8.59 -6.14 12.78
CA ARG A 142 -8.40 -6.70 14.11
C ARG A 142 -8.77 -8.19 14.17
N GLU A 143 -9.94 -8.55 13.66
CA GLU A 143 -10.40 -9.94 13.63
C GLU A 143 -9.47 -10.83 12.79
N GLY A 144 -9.03 -10.35 11.64
CA GLY A 144 -8.12 -11.09 10.77
C GLY A 144 -6.73 -11.28 11.39
N GLU A 145 -6.22 -10.27 12.09
CA GLU A 145 -4.96 -10.38 12.83
C GLU A 145 -5.08 -11.37 13.99
N GLU A 146 -6.12 -11.28 14.79
CA GLU A 146 -6.38 -12.22 15.89
C GLU A 146 -6.48 -13.66 15.38
N TRP A 147 -7.16 -13.88 14.25
CA TRP A 147 -7.21 -15.19 13.60
C TRP A 147 -5.83 -15.68 13.18
N ALA A 148 -5.03 -14.85 12.52
CA ALA A 148 -3.71 -15.24 12.03
C ALA A 148 -2.75 -15.64 13.16
N TRP A 149 -2.81 -14.93 14.28
CA TRP A 149 -2.05 -15.27 15.49
C TRP A 149 -2.59 -16.51 16.20
N GLY A 150 -3.92 -16.62 16.34
CA GLY A 150 -4.58 -17.77 17.01
C GLY A 150 -4.32 -19.10 16.30
N GLU A 151 -4.26 -19.08 14.97
CA GLU A 151 -3.95 -20.26 14.15
C GLU A 151 -2.43 -20.55 14.01
N GLY A 152 -1.58 -19.79 14.69
CA GLY A 152 -0.11 -19.96 14.61
C GLY A 152 0.48 -19.71 13.22
N ARG A 153 -0.21 -18.92 12.38
CA ARG A 153 0.24 -18.59 11.02
C ARG A 153 1.29 -17.49 10.98
N MET A 154 1.44 -16.78 12.10
CA MET A 154 2.38 -15.68 12.25
C MET A 154 3.45 -16.02 13.29
N GLU A 155 4.64 -15.50 13.06
CA GLU A 155 5.78 -15.57 13.99
C GLU A 155 6.34 -14.16 14.18
N ARG A 156 6.66 -13.79 15.41
CA ARG A 156 7.38 -12.54 15.66
C ARG A 156 8.86 -12.72 15.28
N PRO A 157 9.47 -11.73 14.62
CA PRO A 157 10.91 -11.72 14.40
C PRO A 157 11.66 -11.80 15.73
N GLU A 158 12.85 -12.39 15.74
CA GLU A 158 13.71 -12.49 16.94
C GLU A 158 14.02 -11.13 17.59
N ASN A 159 14.09 -10.09 16.75
CA ASN A 159 14.35 -8.71 17.17
C ASN A 159 13.08 -7.85 17.28
N TRP A 160 11.94 -8.49 17.53
CA TRP A 160 10.67 -7.78 17.73
C TRP A 160 10.76 -6.85 18.94
N VAL A 161 10.34 -5.60 18.76
CA VAL A 161 10.21 -4.61 19.83
C VAL A 161 8.74 -4.25 19.99
N ASP A 162 8.18 -4.50 21.15
CA ASP A 162 6.83 -4.04 21.49
C ASP A 162 6.86 -2.55 21.84
N VAL A 163 6.78 -1.72 20.82
CA VAL A 163 6.80 -0.26 20.95
C VAL A 163 5.61 0.26 21.79
N LEU A 164 4.44 -0.40 21.66
CA LEU A 164 3.25 0.00 22.41
C LEU A 164 3.35 -0.36 23.89
N GLY A 165 3.87 -1.55 24.20
CA GLY A 165 4.17 -1.96 25.58
C GLY A 165 5.18 -1.03 26.23
N LEU A 166 6.27 -0.71 25.52
CA LEU A 166 7.27 0.27 25.96
C LEU A 166 6.65 1.65 26.23
N ALA A 167 5.79 2.13 25.34
CA ALA A 167 5.14 3.43 25.48
C ALA A 167 4.16 3.49 26.66
N LYS A 168 3.54 2.36 27.00
CA LYS A 168 2.63 2.23 28.17
C LYS A 168 3.36 1.96 29.47
N GLY A 169 4.65 1.64 29.44
CA GLY A 169 5.43 1.27 30.63
C GLY A 169 5.16 -0.15 31.12
N ASP A 170 4.65 -1.03 30.26
CA ASP A 170 4.27 -2.42 30.59
C ASP A 170 5.43 -3.42 30.41
N VAL A 171 6.69 -2.95 30.23
CA VAL A 171 7.90 -3.77 30.00
C VAL A 171 8.95 -3.51 31.07
#